data_5a607f1672861e90f0a5a09f45499577
#
_entry.id   5a607f1672861e90f0a5a09f45499577
#
_cell.length_a   1.000
_cell.length_b   1.000
_cell.length_c   1.000
_cell.angle_alpha   90.00
_cell.angle_beta   90.00
_cell.angle_gamma   90.00
#
_symmetry.space_group_name_H-M   'P 1'
#
loop_
_entity.id
_entity.type
_entity.pdbx_description
1 polymer ?
#
loop_
_entity_poly.entity_id
_entity_poly.type
_entity_poly.pdbx_seq_one_letter_code
_entity_poly.pdbx_strand_id
1 'polypeptide(L)'
;MSYRETLRWIPFPMPLAIFLFLSVLSLSEMWIEASETKRGHADGKAKEAEMATPDNLTEEEGKYLLFVARKTIQEALFERKAKEPSPSLESPKYLERRGTFVTLTIDGALRGCIGHIIPQESLIEGVRINALNAALHDPRFRPLSRNEFPKIRIEVSILTEPEPLSFSDANDLSMKLRPGIDGVIIKKSFHQATFLPQVWEQLPDKSSFLTHLCMKAGLDGDTWKKERIDVHIYQVQAFEE
;
A
#
# COMPACT_ATOMS: atom_id res chain seq x y z
N MET A 1 -28.33 12.95 -10.08
CA MET A 1 -28.28 12.05 -8.92
C MET A 1 -26.84 11.55 -8.83
N SER A 2 -26.07 12.10 -7.92
CA SER A 2 -24.62 11.87 -7.79
C SER A 2 -24.40 10.61 -6.96
N TYR A 3 -23.87 9.56 -7.57
CA TYR A 3 -23.41 8.36 -6.86
C TYR A 3 -22.09 8.68 -6.13
N ARG A 4 -22.18 8.91 -4.83
CA ARG A 4 -21.03 8.88 -3.93
C ARG A 4 -20.74 7.41 -3.59
N GLU A 5 -19.94 6.75 -4.39
CA GLU A 5 -19.37 5.44 -4.02
C GLU A 5 -18.12 5.66 -3.17
N THR A 6 -18.32 5.81 -1.87
CA THR A 6 -17.26 5.61 -0.89
C THR A 6 -17.02 4.11 -0.79
N LEU A 7 -15.88 3.63 -1.26
CA LEU A 7 -15.37 2.30 -0.94
C LEU A 7 -15.17 2.21 0.59
N ARG A 8 -16.23 1.78 1.30
CA ARG A 8 -16.14 1.49 2.73
C ARG A 8 -15.18 0.32 2.91
N TRP A 9 -14.08 0.59 3.52
CA TRP A 9 -13.24 -0.43 4.12
C TRP A 9 -14.07 -1.16 5.18
N ILE A 10 -14.59 -2.34 4.86
CA ILE A 10 -15.24 -3.21 5.84
C ILE A 10 -14.10 -3.97 6.53
N PRO A 11 -13.87 -3.77 7.85
CA PRO A 11 -12.90 -4.57 8.56
C PRO A 11 -13.40 -6.01 8.56
N PHE A 12 -12.71 -6.90 7.90
CA PHE A 12 -12.92 -8.32 8.05
C PHE A 12 -12.41 -8.71 9.45
N PRO A 13 -13.19 -9.39 10.28
CA PRO A 13 -12.68 -9.98 11.50
C PRO A 13 -11.78 -11.16 11.09
N MET A 14 -10.51 -10.91 10.86
CA MET A 14 -9.51 -11.96 10.79
C MET A 14 -9.45 -12.59 12.20
N PRO A 15 -9.53 -13.91 12.32
CA PRO A 15 -9.39 -14.54 13.63
C PRO A 15 -8.03 -14.17 14.23
N LEU A 16 -8.06 -13.76 15.49
CA LEU A 16 -6.92 -13.34 16.32
C LEU A 16 -5.73 -14.32 16.35
N ALA A 17 -5.89 -15.49 15.76
CA ALA A 17 -4.91 -16.57 15.75
C ALA A 17 -3.73 -16.35 14.77
N ILE A 18 -3.80 -15.40 13.83
CA ILE A 18 -2.72 -15.16 12.86
C ILE A 18 -1.73 -14.07 13.35
N PHE A 19 -2.11 -13.29 14.37
CA PHE A 19 -1.25 -12.26 14.94
C PHE A 19 -0.35 -12.70 16.10
N LEU A 20 -0.42 -13.98 16.53
CA LEU A 20 0.27 -14.47 17.76
C LEU A 20 1.47 -15.39 17.49
N PHE A 21 2.03 -15.44 16.28
CA PHE A 21 3.16 -16.33 15.98
C PHE A 21 4.45 -15.65 15.52
N LEU A 22 4.67 -14.39 15.90
CA LEU A 22 5.96 -13.70 15.69
C LEU A 22 6.51 -13.09 16.98
N SER A 23 6.49 -13.83 18.06
CA SER A 23 7.37 -13.56 19.18
C SER A 23 7.90 -14.87 19.73
N VAL A 24 9.23 -14.91 19.84
CA VAL A 24 10.04 -15.93 20.49
C VAL A 24 10.38 -17.14 19.62
N LEU A 25 11.53 -17.04 18.95
CA LEU A 25 12.60 -18.03 19.02
C LEU A 25 13.91 -17.37 18.56
N SER A 26 14.75 -17.11 19.56
CA SER A 26 16.17 -16.84 19.42
C SER A 26 16.84 -18.04 18.71
N LEU A 27 17.37 -17.82 17.53
CA LEU A 27 18.34 -18.72 16.88
C LEU A 27 19.68 -18.00 16.79
N SER A 28 20.28 -17.76 17.94
CA SER A 28 21.71 -17.78 18.08
C SER A 28 22.10 -19.26 18.19
N GLU A 29 23.10 -19.67 17.41
CA GLU A 29 23.75 -20.97 17.31
C GLU A 29 23.26 -21.87 16.17
N MET A 30 23.77 -21.59 14.97
CA MET A 30 24.23 -22.60 13.99
C MET A 30 24.75 -21.98 12.69
N TRP A 31 25.85 -21.24 12.76
CA TRP A 31 26.71 -20.95 11.60
C TRP A 31 28.16 -20.83 12.05
N ILE A 32 28.79 -21.95 12.32
CA ILE A 32 30.22 -22.09 12.26
C ILE A 32 30.51 -23.34 11.42
N GLU A 33 31.40 -23.15 10.44
CA GLU A 33 32.04 -24.16 9.58
C GLU A 33 31.34 -24.54 8.26
N ALA A 34 31.70 -23.79 7.22
CA ALA A 34 32.23 -24.37 5.99
C ALA A 34 32.98 -23.29 5.20
N SER A 35 34.25 -23.17 5.53
CA SER A 35 35.45 -23.02 4.69
C SER A 35 35.33 -22.37 3.31
N GLU A 36 36.07 -21.28 3.22
CA GLU A 36 36.95 -20.87 2.10
C GLU A 36 37.04 -21.80 0.89
N THR A 37 36.68 -21.30 -0.28
CA THR A 37 37.55 -21.37 -1.45
C THR A 37 37.08 -20.44 -2.59
N LYS A 38 38.01 -19.56 -2.97
CA LYS A 38 38.30 -19.00 -4.29
C LYS A 38 37.36 -17.96 -4.95
N ARG A 39 37.82 -16.70 -4.83
CA ARG A 39 38.20 -15.77 -5.93
C ARG A 39 37.43 -15.91 -7.25
N GLY A 40 36.71 -14.87 -7.58
CA GLY A 40 36.28 -14.51 -8.92
C GLY A 40 35.76 -13.09 -8.90
N HIS A 41 36.64 -12.16 -9.23
CA HIS A 41 36.36 -10.76 -9.48
C HIS A 41 35.48 -10.65 -10.71
N ALA A 42 34.26 -10.04 -10.59
CA ALA A 42 33.62 -9.25 -11.64
C ALA A 42 32.30 -8.65 -11.13
N ASP A 43 32.33 -7.34 -11.04
CA ASP A 43 31.22 -6.41 -11.27
C ASP A 43 29.95 -6.49 -10.46
N GLY A 44 29.98 -5.83 -9.32
CA GLY A 44 28.83 -5.16 -8.74
C GLY A 44 28.37 -3.96 -9.61
N LYS A 45 27.52 -4.22 -10.58
CA LYS A 45 26.70 -3.21 -11.28
C LYS A 45 25.59 -3.89 -12.07
N ALA A 46 24.68 -4.55 -11.35
CA ALA A 46 23.41 -5.01 -11.91
C ALA A 46 22.35 -4.93 -10.81
N LYS A 47 22.31 -3.79 -10.11
CA LYS A 47 21.19 -3.37 -9.27
C LYS A 47 20.76 -2.02 -9.79
N GLU A 48 19.44 -1.89 -10.05
CA GLU A 48 18.79 -0.65 -10.45
C GLU A 48 18.85 -0.31 -11.96
N ALA A 49 18.28 -1.19 -12.77
CA ALA A 49 17.49 -0.73 -13.89
C ALA A 49 16.03 -1.13 -13.60
N GLU A 50 15.50 -0.67 -12.47
CA GLU A 50 14.06 -0.56 -12.29
C GLU A 50 13.58 0.36 -13.40
N MET A 51 12.73 -0.18 -14.29
CA MET A 51 12.20 0.58 -15.42
C MET A 51 11.48 1.81 -14.86
N ALA A 52 12.17 2.95 -14.87
CA ALA A 52 11.56 4.24 -14.62
C ALA A 52 10.51 4.45 -15.72
N THR A 53 9.27 4.11 -15.42
CA THR A 53 8.16 4.55 -16.27
C THR A 53 8.13 6.08 -16.20
N PRO A 54 7.79 6.79 -17.27
CA PRO A 54 7.72 8.25 -17.26
C PRO A 54 6.83 8.82 -16.16
N ASP A 55 5.94 8.00 -15.61
CA ASP A 55 4.96 8.32 -14.58
C ASP A 55 5.46 8.19 -13.13
N ASN A 56 6.61 7.54 -12.88
CA ASN A 56 7.12 7.37 -11.53
C ASN A 56 7.64 8.69 -10.95
N LEU A 57 7.40 8.90 -9.66
CA LEU A 57 7.99 10.01 -8.93
C LEU A 57 9.46 9.69 -8.61
N THR A 58 10.28 10.73 -8.56
CA THR A 58 11.65 10.62 -8.06
C THR A 58 11.67 10.47 -6.54
N GLU A 59 12.79 10.03 -5.98
CA GLU A 59 13.01 9.98 -4.53
C GLU A 59 12.80 11.35 -3.85
N GLU A 60 13.19 12.44 -4.51
CA GLU A 60 12.99 13.80 -3.99
C GLU A 60 11.51 14.18 -3.96
N GLU A 61 10.77 13.85 -5.02
CA GLU A 61 9.33 14.05 -5.09
C GLU A 61 8.61 13.24 -4.01
N GLY A 62 9.02 12.00 -3.77
CA GLY A 62 8.48 11.16 -2.71
C GLY A 62 8.77 11.70 -1.32
N LYS A 63 10.00 12.14 -1.04
CA LYS A 63 10.37 12.79 0.23
C LYS A 63 9.55 14.06 0.49
N TYR A 64 9.24 14.81 -0.57
CA TYR A 64 8.37 15.98 -0.43
C TYR A 64 6.95 15.58 -0.02
N LEU A 65 6.40 14.51 -0.58
CA LEU A 65 5.07 14.02 -0.18
C LEU A 65 5.05 13.51 1.27
N LEU A 66 6.11 12.83 1.73
CA LEU A 66 6.27 12.45 3.14
C LEU A 66 6.31 13.70 4.05
N PHE A 67 7.06 14.72 3.67
CA PHE A 67 7.08 15.99 4.39
C PHE A 67 5.68 16.64 4.43
N VAL A 68 4.94 16.64 3.32
CA VAL A 68 3.57 17.18 3.27
C VAL A 68 2.65 16.41 4.22
N ALA A 69 2.71 15.08 4.22
CA ALA A 69 1.91 14.24 5.11
C ALA A 69 2.21 14.54 6.59
N ARG A 70 3.50 14.55 6.97
CA ARG A 70 3.95 14.82 8.35
C ARG A 70 3.54 16.22 8.82
N LYS A 71 3.79 17.22 7.98
CA LYS A 71 3.43 18.61 8.28
C LYS A 71 1.93 18.77 8.47
N THR A 72 1.12 18.14 7.64
CA THR A 72 -0.34 18.20 7.73
C THR A 72 -0.85 17.60 9.04
N ILE A 73 -0.32 16.45 9.47
CA ILE A 73 -0.65 15.85 10.77
C ILE A 73 -0.20 16.75 11.90
N GLN A 74 1.01 17.31 11.83
CA GLN A 74 1.55 18.21 12.85
C GLN A 74 0.67 19.45 13.03
N GLU A 75 0.30 20.11 11.95
CA GLU A 75 -0.54 21.31 11.99
C GLU A 75 -1.90 21.02 12.64
N ALA A 76 -2.51 19.86 12.34
CA ALA A 76 -3.78 19.44 12.92
C ALA A 76 -3.67 19.15 14.43
N LEU A 77 -2.59 18.45 14.85
CA LEU A 77 -2.41 18.10 16.26
C LEU A 77 -2.05 19.29 17.15
N PHE A 78 -1.26 20.24 16.64
CA PHE A 78 -0.73 21.34 17.44
C PHE A 78 -1.44 22.69 17.20
N GLU A 79 -2.44 22.70 16.29
CA GLU A 79 -3.22 23.92 15.96
C GLU A 79 -2.34 25.10 15.57
N ARG A 80 -1.20 24.80 14.93
CA ARG A 80 -0.20 25.81 14.53
C ARG A 80 0.25 25.52 13.10
N LYS A 81 0.27 26.56 12.28
CA LYS A 81 0.99 26.47 11.00
C LYS A 81 2.48 26.26 11.30
N ALA A 82 3.02 25.18 10.78
CA ALA A 82 4.46 24.90 10.96
C ALA A 82 5.28 26.03 10.32
N LYS A 83 6.22 26.59 11.09
CA LYS A 83 7.09 27.67 10.64
C LYS A 83 8.20 27.23 9.68
N GLU A 84 8.31 25.92 9.43
CA GLU A 84 9.36 25.41 8.55
C GLU A 84 9.10 25.82 7.10
N PRO A 85 10.14 26.30 6.40
CA PRO A 85 10.02 26.57 4.99
C PRO A 85 9.60 25.27 4.30
N SER A 86 8.44 25.29 3.65
CA SER A 86 8.10 24.21 2.73
C SER A 86 9.17 24.18 1.67
N PRO A 87 9.90 23.07 1.49
CA PRO A 87 10.65 22.92 0.27
C PRO A 87 9.65 23.09 -0.87
N SER A 88 9.82 24.11 -1.68
CA SER A 88 8.98 24.30 -2.85
C SER A 88 9.51 23.39 -3.95
N LEU A 89 9.13 22.14 -3.94
CA LEU A 89 9.33 21.28 -5.07
C LEU A 89 8.09 21.44 -5.97
N GLU A 90 8.25 22.17 -7.07
CA GLU A 90 7.21 22.32 -8.07
C GLU A 90 7.32 21.15 -9.05
N SER A 91 6.44 20.17 -8.91
CA SER A 91 6.31 19.11 -9.89
C SER A 91 4.87 19.08 -10.42
N PRO A 92 4.67 19.04 -11.74
CA PRO A 92 3.33 18.91 -12.33
C PRO A 92 2.64 17.61 -11.88
N LYS A 93 3.39 16.57 -11.54
CA LYS A 93 2.86 15.28 -11.06
C LYS A 93 2.04 15.42 -9.78
N TYR A 94 2.32 16.41 -8.93
CA TYR A 94 1.52 16.64 -7.72
C TYR A 94 0.09 17.09 -8.00
N LEU A 95 -0.17 17.61 -9.20
CA LEU A 95 -1.49 18.03 -9.65
C LEU A 95 -2.25 16.93 -10.38
N GLU A 96 -1.57 15.83 -10.74
CA GLU A 96 -2.21 14.67 -11.34
C GLU A 96 -3.17 14.01 -10.34
N ARG A 97 -4.18 13.34 -10.86
CA ARG A 97 -5.10 12.55 -10.05
C ARG A 97 -4.58 11.13 -9.95
N ARG A 98 -4.13 10.74 -8.77
CA ARG A 98 -3.59 9.40 -8.51
C ARG A 98 -4.16 8.84 -7.22
N GLY A 99 -4.45 7.54 -7.21
CA GLY A 99 -4.81 6.85 -5.98
C GLY A 99 -3.67 6.95 -4.97
N THR A 100 -3.99 7.17 -3.69
CA THR A 100 -2.99 7.30 -2.64
C THR A 100 -3.43 6.62 -1.37
N PHE A 101 -2.46 6.08 -0.61
CA PHE A 101 -2.64 5.67 0.78
C PHE A 101 -1.58 6.32 1.65
N VAL A 102 -1.95 6.63 2.88
CA VAL A 102 -1.00 7.05 3.92
C VAL A 102 -1.10 6.06 5.06
N THR A 103 0.04 5.43 5.37
CA THR A 103 0.17 4.47 6.46
C THR A 103 1.03 5.07 7.56
N LEU A 104 0.57 4.93 8.79
CA LEU A 104 1.29 5.33 10.01
C LEU A 104 1.64 4.08 10.80
N THR A 105 2.88 3.99 11.23
CA THR A 105 3.36 2.93 12.13
C THR A 105 4.04 3.52 13.36
N ILE A 106 4.04 2.78 14.47
CA ILE A 106 4.82 3.06 15.68
C ILE A 106 5.51 1.76 16.07
N ASP A 107 6.82 1.77 16.18
CA ASP A 107 7.65 0.59 16.50
C ASP A 107 7.36 -0.60 15.57
N GLY A 108 7.10 -0.32 14.27
CA GLY A 108 6.76 -1.30 13.24
C GLY A 108 5.32 -1.79 13.27
N ALA A 109 4.52 -1.43 14.29
CA ALA A 109 3.11 -1.80 14.37
C ALA A 109 2.22 -0.79 13.66
N LEU A 110 1.20 -1.26 12.94
CA LEU A 110 0.21 -0.39 12.28
C LEU A 110 -0.48 0.52 13.29
N ARG A 111 -0.52 1.83 13.03
CA ARG A 111 -1.17 2.86 13.86
C ARG A 111 -2.29 3.59 13.13
N GLY A 112 -2.34 3.53 11.83
CA GLY A 112 -3.40 4.08 10.97
C GLY A 112 -3.06 3.87 9.52
N CYS A 113 -4.09 3.65 8.67
CA CYS A 113 -3.89 3.53 7.23
C CYS A 113 -5.20 3.87 6.52
N ILE A 114 -5.21 4.95 5.76
CA ILE A 114 -6.36 5.41 4.97
C ILE A 114 -5.89 5.81 3.58
N GLY A 115 -6.74 5.55 2.58
CA GLY A 115 -6.47 5.92 1.20
C GLY A 115 -7.62 5.66 0.25
N HIS A 116 -7.41 6.03 -1.00
CA HIS A 116 -8.36 5.82 -2.11
C HIS A 116 -7.63 5.22 -3.31
N ILE A 117 -8.26 4.27 -3.98
CA ILE A 117 -7.76 3.71 -5.23
C ILE A 117 -8.13 4.63 -6.39
N ILE A 118 -9.38 5.09 -6.41
CA ILE A 118 -9.88 6.00 -7.43
C ILE A 118 -9.73 7.42 -6.90
N PRO A 119 -8.86 8.25 -7.51
CA PRO A 119 -8.59 9.58 -7.03
C PRO A 119 -9.77 10.51 -7.29
N GLN A 120 -10.10 11.35 -6.33
CA GLN A 120 -11.10 12.41 -6.46
C GLN A 120 -10.44 13.79 -6.51
N GLU A 121 -9.26 13.91 -5.95
CA GLU A 121 -8.42 15.11 -5.83
C GLU A 121 -7.05 14.93 -6.48
N SER A 122 -6.25 16.00 -6.50
CA SER A 122 -4.86 15.91 -6.93
C SER A 122 -4.02 15.07 -5.96
N LEU A 123 -2.91 14.51 -6.43
CA LEU A 123 -2.00 13.68 -5.64
C LEU A 123 -1.62 14.34 -4.30
N ILE A 124 -1.20 15.60 -4.34
CA ILE A 124 -0.75 16.30 -3.13
C ILE A 124 -1.90 16.51 -2.14
N GLU A 125 -3.10 16.79 -2.63
CA GLU A 125 -4.28 16.97 -1.78
C GLU A 125 -4.77 15.63 -1.24
N GLY A 126 -4.71 14.56 -2.04
CA GLY A 126 -4.98 13.20 -1.59
C GLY A 126 -4.05 12.77 -0.45
N VAL A 127 -2.77 13.08 -0.55
CA VAL A 127 -1.80 12.82 0.53
C VAL A 127 -2.17 13.58 1.80
N ARG A 128 -2.55 14.86 1.73
CA ARG A 128 -2.98 15.65 2.89
C ARG A 128 -4.22 15.06 3.56
N ILE A 129 -5.25 14.80 2.77
CA ILE A 129 -6.52 14.25 3.26
C ILE A 129 -6.31 12.89 3.91
N ASN A 130 -5.56 12.00 3.24
CA ASN A 130 -5.31 10.65 3.73
C ASN A 130 -4.40 10.65 4.96
N ALA A 131 -3.44 11.57 5.07
CA ALA A 131 -2.62 11.73 6.26
C ALA A 131 -3.46 12.12 7.49
N LEU A 132 -4.38 13.08 7.34
CA LEU A 132 -5.31 13.46 8.40
C LEU A 132 -6.24 12.30 8.78
N ASN A 133 -6.80 11.62 7.79
CA ASN A 133 -7.70 10.52 8.02
C ASN A 133 -7.01 9.33 8.68
N ALA A 134 -5.78 8.99 8.27
CA ALA A 134 -5.00 7.93 8.91
C ALA A 134 -4.65 8.27 10.36
N ALA A 135 -4.36 9.54 10.66
CA ALA A 135 -4.00 9.97 12.00
C ALA A 135 -5.22 10.12 12.93
N LEU A 136 -6.33 10.64 12.44
CA LEU A 136 -7.42 11.12 13.30
C LEU A 136 -8.75 10.39 13.09
N HIS A 137 -8.96 9.77 11.94
CA HIS A 137 -10.26 9.24 11.53
C HIS A 137 -10.25 7.76 11.11
N ASP A 138 -9.15 7.03 11.34
CA ASP A 138 -9.13 5.58 11.12
C ASP A 138 -9.95 4.90 12.23
N PRO A 139 -11.09 4.25 11.88
CA PRO A 139 -12.03 3.72 12.88
C PRO A 139 -11.46 2.56 13.71
N ARG A 140 -10.32 1.99 13.30
CA ARG A 140 -9.64 0.90 14.02
C ARG A 140 -8.84 1.40 15.22
N PHE A 141 -8.53 2.69 15.26
CA PHE A 141 -7.64 3.30 16.24
C PHE A 141 -8.26 4.55 16.86
N ARG A 142 -7.79 4.90 18.05
CA ARG A 142 -8.10 6.23 18.63
C ARG A 142 -7.34 7.31 17.84
N PRO A 143 -7.84 8.54 17.80
CA PRO A 143 -7.11 9.66 17.21
C PRO A 143 -5.67 9.73 17.74
N LEU A 144 -4.73 10.01 16.85
CA LEU A 144 -3.31 10.15 17.19
C LEU A 144 -3.11 11.26 18.22
N SER A 145 -2.37 10.99 19.27
CA SER A 145 -2.06 11.97 20.31
C SER A 145 -0.77 12.75 19.98
N ARG A 146 -0.61 13.92 20.60
CA ARG A 146 0.62 14.73 20.49
C ARG A 146 1.87 13.97 20.96
N ASN A 147 1.73 13.07 21.95
CA ASN A 147 2.84 12.28 22.50
C ASN A 147 3.25 11.12 21.56
N GLU A 148 2.37 10.66 20.71
CA GLU A 148 2.66 9.62 19.71
C GLU A 148 3.30 10.21 18.46
N PHE A 149 3.00 11.46 18.11
CA PHE A 149 3.47 12.10 16.88
C PHE A 149 4.99 11.98 16.64
N PRO A 150 5.89 12.16 17.62
CA PRO A 150 7.32 11.98 17.40
C PRO A 150 7.75 10.53 17.11
N LYS A 151 6.88 9.55 17.38
CA LYS A 151 7.17 8.12 17.27
C LYS A 151 6.63 7.50 15.97
N ILE A 152 5.73 8.19 15.27
CA ILE A 152 5.18 7.65 14.03
C ILE A 152 6.24 7.64 12.94
N ARG A 153 6.17 6.61 12.11
CA ARG A 153 6.77 6.58 10.76
C ARG A 153 5.65 6.66 9.74
N ILE A 154 5.90 7.34 8.66
CA ILE A 154 4.92 7.58 7.60
C ILE A 154 5.39 6.87 6.34
N GLU A 155 4.47 6.13 5.70
CA GLU A 155 4.59 5.65 4.35
C GLU A 155 3.52 6.33 3.48
N VAL A 156 3.91 6.77 2.29
CA VAL A 156 3.01 7.28 1.25
C VAL A 156 3.08 6.32 0.06
N SER A 157 1.98 5.66 -0.22
CA SER A 157 1.82 4.77 -1.36
C SER A 157 1.04 5.49 -2.47
N ILE A 158 1.58 5.50 -3.69
CA ILE A 158 1.00 6.14 -4.88
C ILE A 158 0.68 5.05 -5.88
N LEU A 159 -0.55 5.02 -6.36
CA LEU A 159 -1.06 3.98 -7.25
C LEU A 159 -1.00 4.45 -8.70
N THR A 160 -0.70 3.52 -9.61
CA THR A 160 -0.99 3.72 -11.03
C THR A 160 -2.49 3.69 -11.26
N GLU A 161 -2.95 4.21 -12.39
CA GLU A 161 -4.34 4.05 -12.81
C GLU A 161 -4.67 2.56 -12.98
N PRO A 162 -5.79 2.08 -12.42
CA PRO A 162 -6.17 0.67 -12.57
C PRO A 162 -6.50 0.31 -14.02
N GLU A 163 -5.82 -0.69 -14.56
CA GLU A 163 -6.02 -1.18 -15.92
C GLU A 163 -6.80 -2.51 -15.94
N PRO A 164 -7.73 -2.70 -16.88
CA PRO A 164 -8.46 -3.95 -16.99
C PRO A 164 -7.53 -5.10 -17.39
N LEU A 165 -7.57 -6.21 -16.66
CA LEU A 165 -6.84 -7.43 -16.98
C LEU A 165 -7.76 -8.38 -17.75
N SER A 166 -7.48 -8.58 -19.05
CA SER A 166 -8.20 -9.54 -19.87
C SER A 166 -7.67 -10.95 -19.65
N PHE A 167 -8.56 -11.91 -19.41
CA PHE A 167 -8.24 -13.33 -19.23
C PHE A 167 -9.35 -14.23 -19.78
N SER A 168 -8.97 -15.44 -20.19
CA SER A 168 -9.89 -16.44 -20.78
C SER A 168 -10.58 -17.31 -19.72
N ASP A 169 -9.85 -17.67 -18.68
CA ASP A 169 -10.29 -18.56 -17.60
C ASP A 169 -9.48 -18.32 -16.31
N ALA A 170 -9.81 -19.07 -15.26
CA ALA A 170 -9.16 -18.95 -13.96
C ALA A 170 -7.65 -19.25 -13.98
N ASN A 171 -7.22 -20.17 -14.85
CA ASN A 171 -5.82 -20.53 -14.97
C ASN A 171 -5.03 -19.38 -15.65
N ASP A 172 -5.57 -18.83 -16.73
CA ASP A 172 -5.00 -17.68 -17.43
C ASP A 172 -4.93 -16.45 -16.52
N LEU A 173 -5.99 -16.17 -15.72
CA LEU A 173 -5.97 -15.12 -14.70
C LEU A 173 -4.82 -15.34 -13.72
N SER A 174 -4.71 -16.55 -13.17
CA SER A 174 -3.65 -16.89 -12.22
C SER A 174 -2.25 -16.74 -12.84
N MET A 175 -2.06 -17.12 -14.09
CA MET A 175 -0.77 -16.99 -14.77
C MET A 175 -0.37 -15.52 -14.97
N LYS A 176 -1.30 -14.64 -15.30
CA LYS A 176 -1.06 -13.22 -15.60
C LYS A 176 -0.77 -12.37 -14.39
N LEU A 177 -1.29 -12.73 -13.22
CA LEU A 177 -1.02 -11.97 -11.98
C LEU A 177 0.43 -12.12 -11.53
N ARG A 178 1.04 -11.02 -11.09
CA ARG A 178 2.43 -10.93 -10.62
C ARG A 178 2.46 -10.69 -9.11
N PRO A 179 2.72 -11.73 -8.31
CA PRO A 179 2.84 -11.58 -6.86
C PRO A 179 3.88 -10.52 -6.47
N GLY A 180 3.56 -9.70 -5.46
CA GLY A 180 4.42 -8.62 -4.97
C GLY A 180 4.43 -7.36 -5.83
N ILE A 181 3.88 -7.41 -7.06
CA ILE A 181 3.89 -6.29 -8.01
C ILE A 181 2.48 -5.74 -8.22
N ASP A 182 1.52 -6.62 -8.49
CA ASP A 182 0.17 -6.21 -8.85
C ASP A 182 -0.71 -6.05 -7.60
N GLY A 183 -1.30 -4.87 -7.43
CA GLY A 183 -2.52 -4.70 -6.70
C GLY A 183 -3.69 -5.16 -7.58
N VAL A 184 -4.69 -5.78 -6.99
CA VAL A 184 -5.79 -6.40 -7.73
C VAL A 184 -7.13 -5.88 -7.23
N ILE A 185 -7.96 -5.42 -8.17
CA ILE A 185 -9.36 -5.07 -7.93
C ILE A 185 -10.22 -6.13 -8.61
N ILE A 186 -11.19 -6.68 -7.89
CA ILE A 186 -12.25 -7.49 -8.49
C ILE A 186 -13.58 -6.76 -8.40
N LYS A 187 -14.38 -6.91 -9.45
CA LYS A 187 -15.75 -6.39 -9.51
C LYS A 187 -16.69 -7.45 -10.05
N LYS A 188 -17.86 -7.55 -9.42
CA LYS A 188 -18.97 -8.35 -9.90
C LYS A 188 -20.27 -7.74 -9.43
N SER A 189 -21.04 -7.17 -10.35
CA SER A 189 -22.26 -6.42 -10.03
C SER A 189 -21.97 -5.32 -8.99
N PHE A 190 -22.58 -5.42 -7.80
CA PHE A 190 -22.37 -4.46 -6.70
C PHE A 190 -21.23 -4.85 -5.75
N HIS A 191 -20.62 -6.01 -5.95
CA HIS A 191 -19.54 -6.52 -5.14
C HIS A 191 -18.19 -6.05 -5.70
N GLN A 192 -17.39 -5.42 -4.84
CA GLN A 192 -16.07 -4.95 -5.24
C GLN A 192 -15.12 -5.02 -4.05
N ALA A 193 -13.90 -5.44 -4.29
CA ALA A 193 -12.81 -5.39 -3.32
C ALA A 193 -11.46 -5.20 -4.03
N THR A 194 -10.48 -4.80 -3.25
CA THR A 194 -9.09 -4.72 -3.69
C THR A 194 -8.15 -5.26 -2.64
N PHE A 195 -7.01 -5.77 -3.11
CA PHE A 195 -5.80 -5.98 -2.33
C PHE A 195 -4.65 -5.18 -2.93
N LEU A 196 -3.87 -4.53 -2.07
CA LEU A 196 -2.61 -3.88 -2.42
C LEU A 196 -1.51 -4.93 -2.66
N PRO A 197 -0.42 -4.60 -3.38
CA PRO A 197 0.68 -5.53 -3.61
C PRO A 197 1.28 -6.13 -2.33
N GLN A 198 1.31 -5.38 -1.22
CA GLN A 198 1.85 -5.86 0.06
C GLN A 198 1.10 -7.07 0.62
N VAL A 199 -0.16 -7.29 0.22
CA VAL A 199 -0.95 -8.46 0.65
C VAL A 199 -0.35 -9.78 0.14
N TRP A 200 0.43 -9.74 -0.95
CA TRP A 200 1.13 -10.92 -1.46
C TRP A 200 2.16 -11.49 -0.46
N GLU A 201 2.70 -10.69 0.45
CA GLU A 201 3.60 -11.17 1.50
C GLU A 201 2.89 -12.13 2.46
N GLN A 202 1.60 -11.89 2.74
CA GLN A 202 0.77 -12.71 3.61
C GLN A 202 0.06 -13.83 2.86
N LEU A 203 -0.27 -13.62 1.59
CA LEU A 203 -0.98 -14.54 0.71
C LEU A 203 -0.18 -14.75 -0.59
N PRO A 204 0.97 -15.43 -0.54
CA PRO A 204 1.86 -15.60 -1.71
C PRO A 204 1.29 -16.55 -2.76
N ASP A 205 0.37 -17.45 -2.37
CA ASP A 205 -0.33 -18.34 -3.29
C ASP A 205 -1.46 -17.59 -3.98
N LYS A 206 -1.42 -17.58 -5.32
CA LYS A 206 -2.38 -16.86 -6.16
C LYS A 206 -3.83 -17.34 -5.97
N SER A 207 -4.02 -18.62 -5.73
CA SER A 207 -5.36 -19.17 -5.48
C SER A 207 -5.91 -18.68 -4.15
N SER A 208 -5.09 -18.72 -3.08
CA SER A 208 -5.44 -18.18 -1.77
C SER A 208 -5.71 -16.69 -1.84
N PHE A 209 -4.87 -15.93 -2.52
CA PHE A 209 -5.04 -14.49 -2.71
C PHE A 209 -6.39 -14.14 -3.36
N LEU A 210 -6.71 -14.76 -4.50
CA LEU A 210 -7.95 -14.53 -5.23
C LEU A 210 -9.19 -15.00 -4.43
N THR A 211 -9.07 -16.13 -3.72
CA THR A 211 -10.12 -16.63 -2.84
C THR A 211 -10.44 -15.62 -1.73
N HIS A 212 -9.43 -15.13 -1.02
CA HIS A 212 -9.62 -14.15 0.04
C HIS A 212 -10.10 -12.79 -0.51
N LEU A 213 -9.68 -12.42 -1.71
CA LEU A 213 -10.15 -11.20 -2.36
C LEU A 213 -11.65 -11.30 -2.71
N CYS A 214 -12.11 -12.45 -3.22
CA CYS A 214 -13.55 -12.72 -3.44
C CYS A 214 -14.34 -12.63 -2.13
N MET A 215 -13.85 -13.30 -1.08
CA MET A 215 -14.51 -13.25 0.24
C MET A 215 -14.56 -11.82 0.80
N LYS A 216 -13.50 -11.03 0.61
CA LYS A 216 -13.47 -9.60 0.98
C LYS A 216 -14.52 -8.79 0.22
N ALA A 217 -14.81 -9.15 -1.02
CA ALA A 217 -15.86 -8.52 -1.82
C ALA A 217 -17.28 -8.96 -1.40
N GLY A 218 -17.41 -9.90 -0.46
CA GLY A 218 -18.69 -10.49 -0.08
C GLY A 218 -19.20 -11.53 -1.10
N LEU A 219 -18.28 -12.12 -1.87
CA LEU A 219 -18.53 -13.20 -2.83
C LEU A 219 -18.08 -14.54 -2.25
N ASP A 220 -18.55 -15.63 -2.85
CA ASP A 220 -18.00 -16.97 -2.59
C ASP A 220 -16.51 -16.99 -2.95
N GLY A 221 -15.68 -17.63 -2.15
CA GLY A 221 -14.24 -17.70 -2.38
C GLY A 221 -13.85 -18.33 -3.71
N ASP A 222 -14.70 -19.21 -4.26
CA ASP A 222 -14.48 -19.86 -5.55
C ASP A 222 -15.08 -19.09 -6.75
N THR A 223 -15.68 -17.93 -6.54
CA THR A 223 -16.35 -17.14 -7.59
C THR A 223 -15.39 -16.87 -8.76
N TRP A 224 -14.13 -16.54 -8.48
CA TRP A 224 -13.13 -16.26 -9.51
C TRP A 224 -12.82 -17.48 -10.44
N LYS A 225 -13.12 -18.71 -9.99
CA LYS A 225 -12.95 -19.94 -10.77
C LYS A 225 -14.20 -20.33 -11.57
N LYS A 226 -15.38 -19.98 -11.05
CA LYS A 226 -16.67 -20.53 -11.53
C LYS A 226 -17.47 -19.54 -12.35
N GLU A 227 -17.21 -18.24 -12.17
CA GLU A 227 -18.04 -17.19 -12.71
C GLU A 227 -17.19 -16.09 -13.38
N ARG A 228 -17.81 -15.34 -14.27
CA ARG A 228 -17.15 -14.18 -14.88
C ARG A 228 -17.10 -13.04 -13.88
N ILE A 229 -15.91 -12.52 -13.65
CA ILE A 229 -15.62 -11.34 -12.85
C ILE A 229 -14.80 -10.35 -13.68
N ASP A 230 -14.91 -9.06 -13.38
CA ASP A 230 -14.01 -8.05 -13.92
C ASP A 230 -12.81 -7.90 -12.98
N VAL A 231 -11.63 -7.95 -13.55
CA VAL A 231 -10.36 -7.80 -12.81
C VAL A 231 -9.61 -6.61 -13.36
N HIS A 232 -9.14 -5.75 -12.46
CA HIS A 232 -8.22 -4.66 -12.79
C HIS A 232 -6.96 -4.84 -11.97
N ILE A 233 -5.83 -4.47 -12.54
CA ILE A 233 -4.54 -4.45 -11.86
C ILE A 233 -4.00 -3.04 -11.80
N TYR A 234 -3.20 -2.76 -10.79
CA TYR A 234 -2.48 -1.51 -10.62
C TYR A 234 -1.16 -1.78 -9.89
N GLN A 235 -0.23 -0.85 -9.97
CA GLN A 235 1.03 -0.92 -9.26
C GLN A 235 1.11 0.17 -8.19
N VAL A 236 2.03 0.01 -7.26
CA VAL A 236 2.23 0.95 -6.16
C VAL A 236 3.69 1.36 -6.12
N GLN A 237 3.93 2.66 -6.06
CA GLN A 237 5.21 3.24 -5.70
C GLN A 237 5.09 3.74 -4.26
N ALA A 238 5.89 3.19 -3.34
CA ALA A 238 5.87 3.54 -1.93
C ALA A 238 7.12 4.35 -1.56
N PHE A 239 6.93 5.34 -0.70
CA PHE A 239 7.99 6.13 -0.07
C PHE A 239 7.78 6.08 1.45
N GLU A 240 8.87 5.87 2.20
CA GLU A 240 8.84 5.77 3.66
C GLU A 240 9.93 6.62 4.33
N GLU A 241 9.70 6.98 5.60
CA GLU A 241 10.66 7.73 6.44
C GLU A 241 11.71 6.85 7.07
#